data_56238e06007307fd4e8c7ddf12127bef
#
_entry.id   56238e06007307fd4e8c7ddf12127bef
#
_cell.length_a   1.000
_cell.length_b   1.000
_cell.length_c   1.000
_cell.angle_alpha   90.00
_cell.angle_beta   90.00
_cell.angle_gamma   90.00
#
_symmetry.space_group_name_H-M   'P 1'
#
loop_
_entity.id
_entity.type
_entity.pdbx_description
1 polymer ?
#
loop_
_entity_poly.entity_id
_entity_poly.type
_entity_poly.pdbx_seq_one_letter_code
_entity_poly.pdbx_strand_id
1 'polypeptide(L)'
;MPSPFVLLEVDTPSGPREVKVTNPEKTYFSGLAAGQGRKIDLVEYYRSVAQGVVRGLFERPTVLKRHPDGAEAEAIYQKRVPENRPGWIETATVRFPSGRHATELCPVDVAHVMWAANLGTLDFHPWPSRRSDTESPDELRVDLDPMPGTTWDDVRTVAGVVREALTDLGMSGFVKTSGSKGLHVYCRIEPRWTFTQVRRSALALGRDVAQRIPDLATAAWWKEERGERVFLDYNRMARDQTIASAYSVRARAAATVSAPLLWAELPDAEIEDFTIVTMPPRFAELGDVHAGIDESVSPLEPLLELVERQERDQGLGEAAYPPQFPKMEGEPLRSRPSVAGPAAEKRAAADARAAEADADRARTSPRPRRPTTGESKG
;
A
#
# COMPACT_ATOMS: atom_id res chain seq x y z
N MET A 1 6.72 0.83 36.74
CA MET A 1 5.33 1.32 36.73
C MET A 1 4.72 1.00 35.40
N PRO A 2 3.42 0.65 35.29
CA PRO A 2 2.78 0.47 34.01
C PRO A 2 2.86 1.77 33.20
N SER A 3 3.06 1.64 31.88
CA SER A 3 3.08 2.81 30.99
C SER A 3 1.76 3.58 31.07
N PRO A 4 1.79 4.94 31.04
CA PRO A 4 0.58 5.75 31.00
C PRO A 4 -0.24 5.41 29.76
N PHE A 5 -1.55 5.44 29.88
CA PHE A 5 -2.46 5.17 28.76
C PHE A 5 -3.74 5.98 28.88
N VAL A 6 -4.41 6.16 27.75
CA VAL A 6 -5.78 6.67 27.65
C VAL A 6 -6.65 5.63 26.94
N LEU A 7 -7.94 5.63 27.25
CA LEU A 7 -8.94 4.82 26.55
C LEU A 7 -9.79 5.75 25.70
N LEU A 8 -9.90 5.44 24.42
CA LEU A 8 -10.71 6.18 23.46
C LEU A 8 -11.88 5.31 23.04
N GLU A 9 -13.09 5.78 23.31
CA GLU A 9 -14.30 5.14 22.77
C GLU A 9 -14.53 5.62 21.35
N VAL A 10 -14.87 4.68 20.46
CA VAL A 10 -15.16 4.96 19.05
C VAL A 10 -16.35 4.12 18.57
N ASP A 11 -17.31 4.79 17.94
CA ASP A 11 -18.44 4.12 17.33
C ASP A 11 -18.01 3.38 16.07
N THR A 12 -18.44 2.12 15.94
CA THR A 12 -18.21 1.30 14.76
C THR A 12 -19.50 0.67 14.27
N PRO A 13 -19.59 0.20 13.04
CA PRO A 13 -20.77 -0.52 12.55
C PRO A 13 -21.15 -1.75 13.39
N SER A 14 -20.19 -2.33 14.11
CA SER A 14 -20.40 -3.47 15.02
C SER A 14 -20.65 -3.08 16.47
N GLY A 15 -20.91 -1.80 16.75
CA GLY A 15 -21.09 -1.22 18.08
C GLY A 15 -19.86 -0.46 18.58
N PRO A 16 -19.96 0.20 19.74
CA PRO A 16 -18.85 0.97 20.30
C PRO A 16 -17.68 0.05 20.67
N ARG A 17 -16.46 0.55 20.45
CA ARG A 17 -15.22 -0.12 20.84
C ARG A 17 -14.32 0.81 21.61
N GLU A 18 -13.60 0.24 22.56
CA GLU A 18 -12.58 0.94 23.33
C GLU A 18 -11.20 0.62 22.76
N VAL A 19 -10.47 1.67 22.40
CA VAL A 19 -9.10 1.58 21.89
C VAL A 19 -8.14 2.15 22.92
N LYS A 20 -7.23 1.32 23.43
CA LYS A 20 -6.20 1.71 24.37
C LYS A 20 -5.02 2.36 23.63
N VAL A 21 -4.68 3.59 24.02
CA VAL A 21 -3.51 4.32 23.52
C VAL A 21 -2.47 4.40 24.65
N THR A 22 -1.37 3.69 24.49
CA THR A 22 -0.25 3.69 25.46
C THR A 22 0.74 4.78 25.15
N ASN A 23 1.33 5.40 26.18
CA ASN A 23 2.28 6.52 26.07
C ASN A 23 1.74 7.65 25.15
N PRO A 24 0.52 8.19 25.43
CA PRO A 24 -0.16 9.16 24.54
C PRO A 24 0.69 10.40 24.27
N GLU A 25 1.45 10.85 25.24
CA GLU A 25 2.30 12.06 25.18
C GLU A 25 3.66 11.83 24.49
N LYS A 26 3.95 10.60 24.04
CA LYS A 26 5.21 10.33 23.33
C LYS A 26 5.27 11.16 22.04
N THR A 27 6.33 11.98 21.87
CA THR A 27 6.57 12.74 20.64
C THR A 27 6.83 11.79 19.47
N TYR A 28 6.04 11.94 18.41
CA TYR A 28 6.16 11.17 17.16
C TYR A 28 6.71 12.03 16.02
N PHE A 29 6.39 13.33 15.99
CA PHE A 29 6.75 14.24 14.90
C PHE A 29 7.41 15.48 15.47
N SER A 30 8.71 15.65 15.20
CA SER A 30 9.53 16.73 15.77
C SER A 30 9.34 18.07 15.06
N GLY A 31 8.84 18.08 13.82
CA GLY A 31 8.66 19.28 13.00
C GLY A 31 7.32 20.00 13.17
N LEU A 32 6.46 19.52 14.08
CA LEU A 32 5.19 20.17 14.40
C LEU A 32 5.34 21.12 15.60
N ALA A 33 4.38 22.04 15.74
CA ALA A 33 4.38 23.00 16.85
C ALA A 33 4.30 22.29 18.22
N ALA A 34 4.76 22.98 19.26
CA ALA A 34 4.73 22.49 20.64
C ALA A 34 3.30 22.06 21.03
N GLY A 35 3.15 20.87 21.59
CA GLY A 35 1.86 20.28 21.95
C GLY A 35 1.14 19.57 20.81
N GLN A 36 1.71 19.54 19.62
CA GLN A 36 1.28 18.77 18.46
C GLN A 36 2.30 17.65 18.16
N GLY A 37 1.91 16.68 17.32
CA GLY A 37 2.82 15.63 16.88
C GLY A 37 3.10 14.54 17.91
N ARG A 38 2.27 14.40 18.94
CA ARG A 38 2.32 13.29 19.90
C ARG A 38 1.66 12.04 19.34
N LYS A 39 1.85 10.93 19.98
CA LYS A 39 1.20 9.68 19.62
C LYS A 39 -0.32 9.78 19.65
N ILE A 40 -0.88 10.49 20.64
CA ILE A 40 -2.33 10.71 20.72
C ILE A 40 -2.83 11.52 19.52
N ASP A 41 -2.08 12.50 19.05
CA ASP A 41 -2.44 13.34 17.91
C ASP A 41 -2.49 12.53 16.61
N LEU A 42 -1.60 11.54 16.45
CA LEU A 42 -1.65 10.58 15.34
C LEU A 42 -2.93 9.72 15.37
N VAL A 43 -3.32 9.21 16.56
CA VAL A 43 -4.51 8.35 16.71
C VAL A 43 -5.78 9.18 16.46
N GLU A 44 -5.86 10.38 17.00
CA GLU A 44 -6.99 11.31 16.80
C GLU A 44 -7.07 11.80 15.34
N TYR A 45 -5.94 11.99 14.67
CA TYR A 45 -5.92 12.25 13.24
C TYR A 45 -6.66 11.15 12.46
N TYR A 46 -6.32 9.88 12.67
CA TYR A 46 -7.00 8.78 11.98
C TYR A 46 -8.48 8.70 12.33
N ARG A 47 -8.85 9.02 13.56
CA ARG A 47 -10.25 9.13 13.97
C ARG A 47 -10.97 10.24 13.20
N SER A 48 -10.34 11.41 13.01
CA SER A 48 -10.93 12.56 12.32
C SER A 48 -11.17 12.33 10.82
N VAL A 49 -10.38 11.47 10.16
CA VAL A 49 -10.51 11.11 8.74
C VAL A 49 -11.05 9.69 8.54
N ALA A 50 -11.81 9.17 9.51
CA ALA A 50 -12.23 7.78 9.62
C ALA A 50 -12.85 7.22 8.33
N GLN A 51 -13.80 7.93 7.72
CA GLN A 51 -14.51 7.45 6.52
C GLN A 51 -13.54 7.25 5.35
N GLY A 52 -12.62 8.20 5.14
CA GLY A 52 -11.67 8.15 4.05
C GLY A 52 -10.60 7.08 4.25
N VAL A 53 -9.96 7.02 5.43
CA VAL A 53 -8.93 6.02 5.69
C VAL A 53 -9.49 4.60 5.67
N VAL A 54 -10.69 4.39 6.22
CA VAL A 54 -11.35 3.07 6.19
C VAL A 54 -11.69 2.67 4.76
N ARG A 55 -12.21 3.58 3.91
CA ARG A 55 -12.48 3.29 2.49
C ARG A 55 -11.25 2.72 1.77
N GLY A 56 -10.10 3.33 1.96
CA GLY A 56 -8.85 2.88 1.35
C GLY A 56 -8.33 1.54 1.87
N LEU A 57 -8.76 1.12 3.08
CA LEU A 57 -8.29 -0.07 3.78
C LEU A 57 -9.35 -1.17 3.90
N PHE A 58 -10.61 -0.87 3.59
CA PHE A 58 -11.75 -1.75 3.90
C PHE A 58 -11.58 -3.14 3.29
N GLU A 59 -11.58 -4.15 4.18
CA GLU A 59 -11.39 -5.55 3.83
C GLU A 59 -10.12 -5.87 3.06
N ARG A 60 -9.07 -5.03 3.16
CA ARG A 60 -7.78 -5.28 2.51
C ARG A 60 -6.75 -5.81 3.50
N PRO A 61 -6.08 -6.94 3.20
CA PRO A 61 -4.88 -7.32 3.92
C PRO A 61 -3.89 -6.17 3.87
N THR A 62 -3.33 -5.79 5.02
CA THR A 62 -2.56 -4.54 5.14
C THR A 62 -1.25 -4.77 5.87
N VAL A 63 -0.15 -4.43 5.21
CA VAL A 63 1.18 -4.35 5.81
C VAL A 63 1.30 -3.05 6.61
N LEU A 64 1.77 -3.14 7.84
CA LEU A 64 1.96 -2.01 8.73
C LEU A 64 3.41 -1.54 8.69
N LYS A 65 3.64 -0.29 8.31
CA LYS A 65 4.95 0.33 8.47
C LYS A 65 4.95 1.12 9.77
N ARG A 66 5.57 0.51 10.77
CA ARG A 66 5.57 0.99 12.15
C ARG A 66 6.84 1.76 12.47
N HIS A 67 6.69 2.80 13.27
CA HIS A 67 7.77 3.59 13.85
C HIS A 67 7.57 3.69 15.37
N PRO A 68 7.85 2.61 16.15
CA PRO A 68 7.56 2.60 17.58
C PRO A 68 8.27 3.71 18.35
N ASP A 69 9.42 4.17 17.84
CA ASP A 69 10.26 5.18 18.48
C ASP A 69 10.10 6.61 17.93
N GLY A 70 9.07 6.82 17.07
CA GLY A 70 8.78 8.10 16.44
C GLY A 70 9.07 8.09 14.93
N ALA A 71 8.57 9.09 14.20
CA ALA A 71 8.57 9.12 12.74
C ALA A 71 9.98 9.08 12.13
N GLU A 72 10.96 9.66 12.80
CA GLU A 72 12.35 9.76 12.32
C GLU A 72 13.19 8.52 12.69
N ALA A 73 12.64 7.61 13.51
CA ALA A 73 13.30 6.37 13.87
C ALA A 73 13.16 5.28 12.80
N GLU A 74 13.93 4.20 12.94
CA GLU A 74 13.91 3.07 12.01
C GLU A 74 12.52 2.44 11.90
N ALA A 75 12.10 2.15 10.66
CA ALA A 75 10.81 1.55 10.36
C ALA A 75 10.82 0.03 10.54
N ILE A 76 9.75 -0.51 11.11
CA ILE A 76 9.47 -1.95 11.16
C ILE A 76 8.33 -2.26 10.19
N TYR A 77 8.61 -3.05 9.15
CA TYR A 77 7.58 -3.57 8.27
C TYR A 77 6.95 -4.82 8.87
N GLN A 78 5.72 -4.69 9.37
CA GLN A 78 5.01 -5.79 10.01
C GLN A 78 3.92 -6.33 9.07
N LYS A 79 4.10 -7.56 8.61
CA LYS A 79 3.14 -8.31 7.79
C LYS A 79 2.21 -9.19 8.63
N ARG A 80 2.67 -9.69 9.79
CA ARG A 80 1.87 -10.56 10.65
C ARG A 80 1.28 -9.81 11.82
N VAL A 81 0.00 -9.99 12.04
CA VAL A 81 -0.69 -9.44 13.23
C VAL A 81 -0.23 -10.20 14.48
N PRO A 82 0.04 -9.52 15.62
CA PRO A 82 0.38 -10.17 16.88
C PRO A 82 -0.71 -11.13 17.35
N GLU A 83 -0.33 -12.24 17.98
CA GLU A 83 -1.27 -13.21 18.53
C GLU A 83 -2.08 -12.64 19.69
N ASN A 84 -1.50 -11.76 20.50
CA ASN A 84 -2.11 -11.11 21.66
C ASN A 84 -2.97 -9.88 21.30
N ARG A 85 -3.50 -9.81 20.09
CA ARG A 85 -4.40 -8.75 19.64
C ARG A 85 -5.79 -8.85 20.30
N PRO A 86 -6.53 -7.75 20.39
CA PRO A 86 -7.95 -7.79 20.76
C PRO A 86 -8.74 -8.75 19.86
N GLY A 87 -9.72 -9.44 20.43
CA GLY A 87 -10.51 -10.45 19.70
C GLY A 87 -11.35 -9.90 18.53
N TRP A 88 -11.58 -8.60 18.50
CA TRP A 88 -12.30 -7.92 17.43
C TRP A 88 -11.42 -7.47 16.24
N ILE A 89 -10.09 -7.70 16.31
CA ILE A 89 -9.19 -7.40 15.20
C ILE A 89 -9.36 -8.44 14.11
N GLU A 90 -9.91 -7.98 12.99
CA GLU A 90 -10.09 -8.76 11.77
C GLU A 90 -8.76 -8.96 11.03
N THR A 91 -8.62 -10.12 10.41
CA THR A 91 -7.40 -10.50 9.68
C THR A 91 -7.74 -11.21 8.39
N ALA A 92 -6.78 -11.22 7.45
CA ALA A 92 -6.87 -12.02 6.24
C ALA A 92 -5.53 -12.73 5.97
N THR A 93 -5.59 -13.93 5.40
CA THR A 93 -4.42 -14.69 5.01
C THR A 93 -4.07 -14.42 3.55
N VAL A 94 -2.84 -14.02 3.29
CA VAL A 94 -2.30 -13.76 1.96
C VAL A 94 -1.20 -14.73 1.62
N ARG A 95 -1.03 -15.02 0.33
CA ARG A 95 0.04 -15.86 -0.21
C ARG A 95 1.07 -14.99 -0.93
N PHE A 96 2.34 -15.12 -0.56
CA PHE A 96 3.45 -14.42 -1.21
C PHE A 96 3.96 -15.13 -2.47
N PRO A 97 4.73 -14.43 -3.34
CA PRO A 97 5.37 -15.06 -4.51
C PRO A 97 6.24 -16.29 -4.16
N SER A 98 6.82 -16.30 -2.96
CA SER A 98 7.61 -17.44 -2.43
C SER A 98 6.77 -18.67 -2.03
N GLY A 99 5.42 -18.59 -2.15
CA GLY A 99 4.50 -19.63 -1.68
C GLY A 99 4.22 -19.61 -0.17
N ARG A 100 4.94 -18.81 0.62
CA ARG A 100 4.66 -18.62 2.05
C ARG A 100 3.37 -17.82 2.25
N HIS A 101 2.78 -17.94 3.44
CA HIS A 101 1.56 -17.23 3.83
C HIS A 101 1.81 -16.33 5.04
N ALA A 102 1.03 -15.27 5.17
CA ALA A 102 0.93 -14.49 6.39
C ALA A 102 -0.52 -14.11 6.67
N THR A 103 -0.84 -14.00 7.96
CA THR A 103 -2.11 -13.44 8.43
C THR A 103 -1.87 -11.97 8.72
N GLU A 104 -2.41 -11.11 7.87
CA GLU A 104 -2.24 -9.66 7.93
C GLU A 104 -3.46 -8.98 8.55
N LEU A 105 -3.29 -7.74 9.06
CA LEU A 105 -4.40 -6.91 9.51
C LEU A 105 -5.35 -6.66 8.33
N CYS A 106 -6.65 -6.77 8.60
CA CYS A 106 -7.69 -6.52 7.61
C CYS A 106 -8.71 -5.51 8.17
N PRO A 107 -8.47 -4.20 8.03
CA PRO A 107 -9.35 -3.20 8.62
C PRO A 107 -10.76 -3.24 8.05
N VAL A 108 -11.76 -3.18 8.92
CA VAL A 108 -13.18 -3.07 8.55
C VAL A 108 -13.84 -1.83 9.15
N ASP A 109 -13.18 -1.20 10.10
CA ASP A 109 -13.61 0.05 10.72
C ASP A 109 -12.41 0.84 11.27
N VAL A 110 -12.65 2.04 11.77
CA VAL A 110 -11.63 2.95 12.27
C VAL A 110 -10.94 2.46 13.54
N ALA A 111 -11.57 1.62 14.34
CA ALA A 111 -10.95 1.07 15.55
C ALA A 111 -9.72 0.20 15.21
N HIS A 112 -9.75 -0.53 14.08
CA HIS A 112 -8.59 -1.28 13.57
C HIS A 112 -7.42 -0.36 13.23
N VAL A 113 -7.72 0.79 12.60
CA VAL A 113 -6.71 1.80 12.23
C VAL A 113 -6.11 2.44 13.47
N MET A 114 -6.96 2.87 14.42
CA MET A 114 -6.53 3.47 15.69
C MET A 114 -5.70 2.49 16.54
N TRP A 115 -6.10 1.21 16.59
CA TRP A 115 -5.31 0.18 17.25
C TRP A 115 -3.93 0.01 16.62
N ALA A 116 -3.85 -0.03 15.30
CA ALA A 116 -2.57 -0.13 14.59
C ALA A 116 -1.72 1.13 14.80
N ALA A 117 -2.33 2.33 14.79
CA ALA A 117 -1.65 3.59 15.09
C ALA A 117 -1.07 3.58 16.53
N ASN A 118 -1.79 3.01 17.52
CA ASN A 118 -1.23 2.80 18.86
C ASN A 118 0.01 1.90 18.86
N LEU A 119 0.13 0.95 17.93
CA LEU A 119 1.36 0.16 17.75
C LEU A 119 2.50 0.95 17.09
N GLY A 120 2.29 2.21 16.75
CA GLY A 120 3.23 3.08 16.05
C GLY A 120 3.16 2.98 14.52
N THR A 121 2.06 2.50 13.96
CA THR A 121 1.88 2.49 12.52
C THR A 121 1.60 3.90 12.02
N LEU A 122 2.44 4.38 11.10
CA LEU A 122 2.26 5.62 10.37
C LEU A 122 1.69 5.34 8.99
N ASP A 123 2.32 4.46 8.24
CA ASP A 123 1.94 4.08 6.89
C ASP A 123 1.15 2.77 6.88
N PHE A 124 -0.03 2.77 6.29
CA PHE A 124 -0.82 1.59 6.00
C PHE A 124 -0.64 1.22 4.54
N HIS A 125 -0.17 0.01 4.27
CA HIS A 125 0.14 -0.48 2.94
C HIS A 125 -0.77 -1.65 2.58
N PRO A 126 -2.00 -1.39 2.09
CA PRO A 126 -2.95 -2.43 1.75
C PRO A 126 -2.60 -3.14 0.45
N TRP A 127 -2.97 -4.41 0.36
CA TRP A 127 -3.04 -5.13 -0.91
C TRP A 127 -4.07 -4.47 -1.85
N PRO A 128 -3.88 -4.56 -3.17
CA PRO A 128 -4.86 -4.07 -4.14
C PRO A 128 -6.04 -5.03 -4.32
N SER A 129 -6.25 -5.95 -3.39
CA SER A 129 -7.31 -6.95 -3.36
C SER A 129 -7.96 -7.01 -1.98
N ARG A 130 -9.18 -7.56 -1.90
CA ARG A 130 -9.93 -7.70 -0.64
C ARG A 130 -9.83 -9.12 -0.10
N ARG A 131 -10.18 -9.31 1.20
CA ARG A 131 -10.11 -10.61 1.89
C ARG A 131 -11.03 -11.68 1.28
N SER A 132 -12.10 -11.27 0.59
CA SER A 132 -13.02 -12.17 -0.11
C SER A 132 -12.33 -12.91 -1.27
N ASP A 133 -11.40 -12.23 -1.96
CA ASP A 133 -10.53 -12.82 -2.97
C ASP A 133 -9.17 -12.09 -2.99
N THR A 134 -8.18 -12.68 -2.32
CA THR A 134 -6.83 -12.10 -2.27
C THR A 134 -6.00 -12.35 -3.53
N GLU A 135 -6.54 -13.11 -4.50
CA GLU A 135 -5.86 -13.45 -5.75
C GLU A 135 -6.20 -12.48 -6.89
N SER A 136 -7.34 -11.79 -6.79
CA SER A 136 -7.84 -10.87 -7.83
C SER A 136 -7.83 -9.43 -7.32
N PRO A 137 -6.94 -8.56 -7.85
CA PRO A 137 -6.97 -7.13 -7.53
C PRO A 137 -8.29 -6.47 -7.95
N ASP A 138 -8.82 -5.59 -7.10
CA ASP A 138 -9.95 -4.70 -7.39
C ASP A 138 -9.52 -3.23 -7.57
N GLU A 139 -8.20 -2.99 -7.57
CA GLU A 139 -7.59 -1.68 -7.84
C GLU A 139 -6.42 -1.81 -8.81
N LEU A 140 -6.38 -0.93 -9.80
CA LEU A 140 -5.19 -0.57 -10.54
C LEU A 140 -4.56 0.66 -9.87
N ARG A 141 -3.29 0.59 -9.54
CA ARG A 141 -2.53 1.66 -8.87
C ARG A 141 -1.38 2.11 -9.76
N VAL A 142 -1.41 3.37 -10.15
CA VAL A 142 -0.33 4.01 -10.91
C VAL A 142 0.50 4.81 -9.91
N ASP A 143 1.77 4.48 -9.77
CA ASP A 143 2.74 5.12 -8.88
C ASP A 143 3.68 5.98 -9.72
N LEU A 144 3.68 7.30 -9.49
CA LEU A 144 4.48 8.29 -10.20
C LEU A 144 5.67 8.68 -9.33
N ASP A 145 6.82 8.04 -9.57
CA ASP A 145 8.05 8.24 -8.82
C ASP A 145 8.99 9.22 -9.55
N PRO A 146 9.20 10.46 -9.04
CA PRO A 146 10.13 11.40 -9.63
C PRO A 146 11.59 10.92 -9.46
N MET A 147 12.34 10.92 -10.56
CA MET A 147 13.78 10.71 -10.52
C MET A 147 14.50 12.01 -10.10
N PRO A 148 15.76 11.92 -9.61
CA PRO A 148 16.55 13.12 -9.34
C PRO A 148 16.60 14.04 -10.57
N GLY A 149 16.34 15.34 -10.37
CA GLY A 149 16.27 16.34 -11.45
C GLY A 149 14.85 16.68 -11.90
N THR A 150 13.85 15.81 -11.66
CA THR A 150 12.44 16.14 -11.94
C THR A 150 11.89 17.13 -10.93
N THR A 151 11.06 18.06 -11.39
CA THR A 151 10.33 19.01 -10.56
C THR A 151 8.98 18.47 -10.13
N TRP A 152 8.34 19.11 -9.13
CA TRP A 152 6.98 18.77 -8.73
C TRP A 152 5.97 19.08 -9.85
N ASP A 153 6.20 20.13 -10.65
CA ASP A 153 5.40 20.48 -11.84
C ASP A 153 5.46 19.38 -12.89
N ASP A 154 6.61 18.73 -13.09
CA ASP A 154 6.72 17.59 -13.99
C ASP A 154 5.85 16.42 -13.53
N VAL A 155 5.83 16.15 -12.22
CA VAL A 155 4.99 15.08 -11.65
C VAL A 155 3.50 15.39 -11.85
N ARG A 156 3.07 16.64 -11.60
CA ARG A 156 1.69 17.11 -11.83
C ARG A 156 1.31 16.99 -13.31
N THR A 157 2.19 17.40 -14.19
CA THR A 157 2.00 17.31 -15.65
C THR A 157 1.82 15.85 -16.09
N VAL A 158 2.71 14.96 -15.66
CA VAL A 158 2.61 13.52 -15.98
C VAL A 158 1.31 12.91 -15.41
N ALA A 159 0.88 13.31 -14.21
CA ALA A 159 -0.40 12.86 -13.65
C ALA A 159 -1.60 13.31 -14.51
N GLY A 160 -1.55 14.52 -15.09
CA GLY A 160 -2.53 15.00 -16.06
C GLY A 160 -2.61 14.09 -17.31
N VAL A 161 -1.45 13.71 -17.86
CA VAL A 161 -1.38 12.79 -19.02
C VAL A 161 -1.89 11.38 -18.63
N VAL A 162 -1.62 10.92 -17.42
CA VAL A 162 -2.21 9.65 -16.91
C VAL A 162 -3.73 9.74 -16.88
N ARG A 163 -4.30 10.87 -16.40
CA ARG A 163 -5.74 11.10 -16.41
C ARG A 163 -6.33 11.03 -17.81
N GLU A 164 -5.69 11.70 -18.77
CA GLU A 164 -6.12 11.67 -20.18
C GLU A 164 -6.09 10.26 -20.74
N ALA A 165 -4.97 9.54 -20.55
CA ALA A 165 -4.82 8.17 -21.03
C ALA A 165 -5.88 7.21 -20.45
N LEU A 166 -6.20 7.34 -19.16
CA LEU A 166 -7.28 6.58 -18.52
C LEU A 166 -8.66 6.96 -19.08
N THR A 167 -8.90 8.27 -19.30
CA THR A 167 -10.18 8.76 -19.86
C THR A 167 -10.40 8.24 -21.28
N ASP A 168 -9.37 8.21 -22.12
CA ASP A 168 -9.42 7.66 -23.48
C ASP A 168 -9.77 6.17 -23.49
N LEU A 169 -9.47 5.45 -22.40
CA LEU A 169 -9.81 4.05 -22.19
C LEU A 169 -11.14 3.86 -21.45
N GLY A 170 -11.90 4.94 -21.20
CA GLY A 170 -13.15 4.90 -20.46
C GLY A 170 -13.01 4.58 -18.97
N MET A 171 -11.82 4.81 -18.39
CA MET A 171 -11.52 4.53 -16.99
C MET A 171 -11.48 5.79 -16.16
N SER A 172 -11.94 5.71 -14.90
CA SER A 172 -11.91 6.82 -13.94
C SER A 172 -10.71 6.70 -13.00
N GLY A 173 -9.82 7.70 -13.03
CA GLY A 173 -8.67 7.81 -12.14
C GLY A 173 -8.94 8.74 -10.95
N PHE A 174 -8.47 8.36 -9.75
CA PHE A 174 -8.54 9.12 -8.49
C PHE A 174 -7.13 9.43 -8.03
N VAL A 175 -6.78 10.71 -8.02
CA VAL A 175 -5.44 11.19 -7.74
C VAL A 175 -5.23 11.48 -6.26
N LYS A 176 -4.04 11.18 -5.74
CA LYS A 176 -3.60 11.56 -4.39
C LYS A 176 -2.12 11.83 -4.34
N THR A 177 -1.67 12.64 -3.38
CA THR A 177 -0.25 12.76 -3.09
C THR A 177 0.29 11.44 -2.53
N SER A 178 1.56 11.15 -2.74
CA SER A 178 2.22 10.07 -2.00
C SER A 178 2.51 10.46 -0.54
N GLY A 179 2.36 11.75 -0.21
CA GLY A 179 2.81 12.35 1.05
C GLY A 179 4.34 12.36 1.20
N SER A 180 5.07 12.09 0.12
CA SER A 180 6.53 12.05 0.09
C SER A 180 7.12 12.87 -1.05
N LYS A 181 7.09 12.39 -2.28
CA LYS A 181 7.71 13.06 -3.45
C LYS A 181 6.87 12.98 -4.71
N GLY A 182 5.96 12.03 -4.82
CA GLY A 182 5.24 11.72 -6.03
C GLY A 182 3.73 11.77 -5.85
N LEU A 183 3.03 11.31 -6.87
CA LEU A 183 1.59 11.16 -6.93
C LEU A 183 1.22 9.70 -7.19
N HIS A 184 0.04 9.30 -6.75
CA HIS A 184 -0.58 8.04 -7.11
C HIS A 184 -1.91 8.30 -7.79
N VAL A 185 -2.25 7.51 -8.81
CA VAL A 185 -3.59 7.49 -9.40
C VAL A 185 -4.16 6.10 -9.24
N TYR A 186 -5.33 6.02 -8.62
CA TYR A 186 -6.03 4.76 -8.36
C TYR A 186 -7.26 4.65 -9.27
N CYS A 187 -7.47 3.46 -9.83
CA CYS A 187 -8.71 3.11 -10.54
C CYS A 187 -9.32 1.90 -9.87
N ARG A 188 -10.62 1.93 -9.60
CA ARG A 188 -11.34 0.72 -9.22
C ARG A 188 -11.59 -0.13 -10.45
N ILE A 189 -11.27 -1.42 -10.36
CA ILE A 189 -11.48 -2.40 -11.43
C ILE A 189 -12.30 -3.57 -10.92
N GLU A 190 -12.92 -4.32 -11.84
CA GLU A 190 -13.61 -5.56 -11.49
C GLU A 190 -12.63 -6.58 -10.89
N PRO A 191 -12.96 -7.27 -9.76
CA PRO A 191 -12.05 -8.22 -9.11
C PRO A 191 -12.09 -9.61 -9.76
N ARG A 192 -11.73 -9.71 -11.04
CA ARG A 192 -11.71 -10.96 -11.80
C ARG A 192 -10.41 -11.21 -12.56
N TRP A 193 -9.47 -10.29 -12.44
CA TRP A 193 -8.19 -10.33 -13.14
C TRP A 193 -7.06 -10.76 -12.20
N THR A 194 -6.12 -11.52 -12.74
CA THR A 194 -4.93 -11.93 -11.99
C THR A 194 -3.95 -10.76 -11.81
N PHE A 195 -3.09 -10.85 -10.79
CA PHE A 195 -1.99 -9.89 -10.60
C PHE A 195 -1.12 -9.71 -11.85
N THR A 196 -0.89 -10.80 -12.60
CA THR A 196 -0.11 -10.73 -13.85
C THR A 196 -0.82 -9.87 -14.90
N GLN A 197 -2.12 -10.04 -15.09
CA GLN A 197 -2.88 -9.25 -16.06
C GLN A 197 -2.93 -7.78 -15.66
N VAL A 198 -3.21 -7.46 -14.39
CA VAL A 198 -3.27 -6.08 -13.92
C VAL A 198 -1.88 -5.41 -13.99
N ARG A 199 -0.80 -6.13 -13.69
CA ARG A 199 0.56 -5.61 -13.86
C ARG A 199 0.91 -5.34 -15.33
N ARG A 200 0.55 -6.23 -16.25
CA ARG A 200 0.74 -6.02 -17.69
C ARG A 200 -0.03 -4.79 -18.18
N SER A 201 -1.25 -4.61 -17.70
CA SER A 201 -2.07 -3.44 -17.95
C SER A 201 -1.43 -2.15 -17.42
N ALA A 202 -0.88 -2.16 -16.20
CA ALA A 202 -0.14 -1.04 -15.64
C ALA A 202 1.12 -0.69 -16.46
N LEU A 203 1.84 -1.70 -16.95
CA LEU A 203 3.00 -1.53 -17.83
C LEU A 203 2.59 -0.92 -19.18
N ALA A 204 1.51 -1.41 -19.78
CA ALA A 204 1.03 -0.88 -21.06
C ALA A 204 0.56 0.58 -20.94
N LEU A 205 -0.15 0.92 -19.86
CA LEU A 205 -0.52 2.30 -19.54
C LEU A 205 0.73 3.18 -19.34
N GLY A 206 1.72 2.69 -18.59
CA GLY A 206 2.97 3.42 -18.36
C GLY A 206 3.74 3.70 -19.65
N ARG A 207 3.75 2.75 -20.60
CA ARG A 207 4.34 2.92 -21.93
C ARG A 207 3.57 3.93 -22.80
N ASP A 208 2.24 3.87 -22.76
CA ASP A 208 1.38 4.81 -23.49
C ASP A 208 1.60 6.25 -22.99
N VAL A 209 1.63 6.45 -21.67
CA VAL A 209 1.95 7.76 -21.08
C VAL A 209 3.35 8.23 -21.46
N ALA A 210 4.35 7.35 -21.38
CA ALA A 210 5.72 7.68 -21.79
C ALA A 210 5.81 8.02 -23.30
N GLN A 211 4.98 7.44 -24.16
CA GLN A 211 4.91 7.82 -25.58
C GLN A 211 4.24 9.18 -25.81
N ARG A 212 3.25 9.54 -24.99
CA ARG A 212 2.56 10.84 -25.07
C ARG A 212 3.45 12.00 -24.60
N ILE A 213 4.31 11.77 -23.61
CA ILE A 213 5.19 12.78 -23.02
C ILE A 213 6.62 12.23 -22.74
N PRO A 214 7.38 11.88 -23.81
CA PRO A 214 8.64 11.14 -23.69
C PRO A 214 9.75 11.89 -22.93
N ASP A 215 9.70 13.20 -22.90
CA ASP A 215 10.69 14.04 -22.22
C ASP A 215 10.50 14.04 -20.69
N LEU A 216 9.26 13.81 -20.19
CA LEU A 216 8.94 13.89 -18.76
C LEU A 216 8.61 12.53 -18.13
N ALA A 217 8.20 11.52 -18.89
CA ALA A 217 7.72 10.23 -18.35
C ALA A 217 8.51 9.05 -18.89
N THR A 218 8.63 7.98 -18.07
CA THR A 218 9.27 6.73 -18.49
C THR A 218 8.67 5.54 -17.77
N ALA A 219 8.59 4.39 -18.47
CA ALA A 219 8.30 3.08 -17.90
C ALA A 219 9.55 2.17 -17.84
N ALA A 220 10.75 2.72 -18.05
CA ALA A 220 11.99 1.95 -18.00
C ALA A 220 12.26 1.42 -16.58
N TRP A 221 12.49 0.10 -16.48
CA TRP A 221 12.73 -0.53 -15.18
C TRP A 221 14.09 -0.16 -14.58
N TRP A 222 15.14 -0.10 -15.41
CA TRP A 222 16.50 0.18 -14.97
C TRP A 222 16.68 1.66 -14.68
N LYS A 223 17.23 1.99 -13.50
CA LYS A 223 17.39 3.39 -13.07
C LYS A 223 18.25 4.21 -14.03
N GLU A 224 19.25 3.58 -14.63
CA GLU A 224 20.19 4.16 -15.57
C GLU A 224 19.49 4.65 -16.86
N GLU A 225 18.35 4.04 -17.20
CA GLU A 225 17.58 4.36 -18.41
C GLU A 225 16.50 5.43 -18.15
N ARG A 226 16.25 5.77 -16.89
CA ARG A 226 15.13 6.67 -16.53
C ARG A 226 15.45 8.14 -16.81
N GLY A 227 16.72 8.56 -16.71
CA GLY A 227 17.11 9.97 -16.80
C GLY A 227 16.40 10.81 -15.73
N GLU A 228 16.19 12.08 -16.01
CA GLU A 228 15.48 13.04 -15.15
C GLU A 228 13.98 13.04 -15.48
N ARG A 229 13.34 11.88 -15.43
CA ARG A 229 11.91 11.69 -15.78
C ARG A 229 11.13 11.09 -14.62
N VAL A 230 9.83 11.25 -14.65
CA VAL A 230 8.90 10.59 -13.73
C VAL A 230 8.74 9.13 -14.16
N PHE A 231 9.06 8.21 -13.27
CA PHE A 231 8.92 6.78 -13.49
C PHE A 231 7.51 6.31 -13.14
N LEU A 232 6.81 5.69 -14.08
CA LEU A 232 5.56 5.00 -13.82
C LEU A 232 5.87 3.57 -13.35
N ASP A 233 5.81 3.34 -12.01
CA ASP A 233 6.17 2.05 -11.41
C ASP A 233 5.02 1.02 -11.53
N TYR A 234 4.96 0.36 -12.67
CA TYR A 234 4.02 -0.72 -12.95
C TYR A 234 4.20 -1.94 -12.05
N ASN A 235 5.36 -2.12 -11.43
CA ASN A 235 5.62 -3.23 -10.52
C ASN A 235 4.89 -3.09 -9.18
N ARG A 236 4.27 -1.93 -8.90
CA ARG A 236 3.33 -1.81 -7.76
C ARG A 236 2.10 -2.69 -7.93
N MET A 237 1.83 -3.17 -9.13
CA MET A 237 0.78 -4.15 -9.37
C MET A 237 1.28 -5.61 -9.38
N ALA A 238 2.57 -5.85 -9.14
CA ALA A 238 3.05 -7.20 -8.88
C ALA A 238 2.57 -7.69 -7.50
N ARG A 239 2.36 -8.99 -7.35
CA ARG A 239 1.93 -9.58 -6.07
C ARG A 239 2.85 -9.18 -4.92
N ASP A 240 2.31 -8.88 -3.75
CA ASP A 240 3.04 -8.46 -2.54
C ASP A 240 3.76 -7.09 -2.70
N GLN A 241 3.46 -6.33 -3.74
CA GLN A 241 3.89 -4.94 -3.87
C GLN A 241 2.76 -4.03 -3.39
N THR A 242 3.03 -3.31 -2.31
CA THR A 242 2.05 -2.45 -1.67
C THR A 242 2.57 -1.01 -1.59
N ILE A 243 1.65 -0.05 -1.62
CA ILE A 243 1.96 1.37 -1.47
C ILE A 243 1.09 2.00 -0.38
N ALA A 244 1.49 3.17 0.11
CA ALA A 244 0.76 3.88 1.16
C ALA A 244 -0.67 4.19 0.70
N SER A 245 -1.66 3.80 1.52
CA SER A 245 -3.07 4.09 1.31
C SER A 245 -3.36 5.59 1.39
N ALA A 246 -4.50 5.99 0.84
CA ALA A 246 -5.07 7.31 1.11
C ALA A 246 -5.15 7.57 2.62
N TYR A 247 -4.90 8.80 3.02
CA TYR A 247 -4.85 9.27 4.40
C TYR A 247 -3.72 8.68 5.27
N SER A 248 -2.84 7.83 4.75
CA SER A 248 -1.67 7.36 5.50
C SER A 248 -0.71 8.50 5.82
N VAL A 249 -0.24 8.55 7.07
CA VAL A 249 0.76 9.52 7.52
C VAL A 249 2.15 9.04 7.12
N ARG A 250 2.99 9.96 6.64
CA ARG A 250 4.36 9.62 6.24
C ARG A 250 5.34 9.88 7.40
N ALA A 251 6.36 9.06 7.46
CA ALA A 251 7.43 9.16 8.45
C ALA A 251 8.37 10.34 8.13
N ARG A 252 7.86 11.55 8.33
CA ARG A 252 8.55 12.83 8.15
C ARG A 252 8.29 13.72 9.35
N ALA A 253 9.23 14.60 9.68
CA ALA A 253 9.10 15.53 10.81
C ALA A 253 7.81 16.37 10.77
N ALA A 254 7.38 16.79 9.56
CA ALA A 254 6.17 17.57 9.33
C ALA A 254 4.88 16.73 9.30
N ALA A 255 4.94 15.41 9.50
CA ALA A 255 3.78 14.51 9.49
C ALA A 255 2.90 14.66 8.24
N THR A 256 3.51 14.73 7.05
CA THR A 256 2.77 14.81 5.78
C THR A 256 1.90 13.58 5.57
N VAL A 257 0.82 13.75 4.80
CA VAL A 257 -0.22 12.76 4.55
C VAL A 257 -0.27 12.40 3.07
N SER A 258 -0.54 11.14 2.78
CA SER A 258 -0.91 10.69 1.44
C SER A 258 -2.35 11.15 1.14
N ALA A 259 -2.50 12.42 0.73
CA ALA A 259 -3.76 13.13 0.66
C ALA A 259 -4.50 12.89 -0.66
N PRO A 260 -5.76 12.41 -0.62
CA PRO A 260 -6.66 12.44 -1.76
C PRO A 260 -6.89 13.87 -2.25
N LEU A 261 -6.93 14.04 -3.58
CA LEU A 261 -7.13 15.31 -4.25
C LEU A 261 -8.28 15.21 -5.26
N LEU A 262 -8.99 16.33 -5.43
CA LEU A 262 -9.75 16.54 -6.64
C LEU A 262 -8.79 16.88 -7.79
N TRP A 263 -9.06 16.43 -8.99
CA TRP A 263 -8.24 16.76 -10.16
C TRP A 263 -8.11 18.28 -10.40
N ALA A 264 -9.11 19.06 -9.99
CA ALA A 264 -9.08 20.51 -10.09
C ALA A 264 -8.09 21.18 -9.12
N GLU A 265 -7.73 20.51 -8.02
CA GLU A 265 -6.78 21.02 -7.02
C GLU A 265 -5.32 20.74 -7.42
N LEU A 266 -5.11 19.73 -8.28
CA LEU A 266 -3.78 19.24 -8.59
C LEU A 266 -2.78 20.30 -9.08
N PRO A 267 -3.19 21.30 -9.91
CA PRO A 267 -2.27 22.35 -10.37
C PRO A 267 -1.62 23.17 -9.26
N ASP A 268 -2.36 23.38 -8.16
CA ASP A 268 -1.95 24.25 -7.06
C ASP A 268 -1.54 23.50 -5.79
N ALA A 269 -1.72 22.16 -5.77
CA ALA A 269 -1.46 21.35 -4.58
C ALA A 269 0.03 21.13 -4.34
N GLU A 270 0.51 21.38 -3.12
CA GLU A 270 1.84 21.03 -2.65
C GLU A 270 1.75 19.87 -1.62
N ILE A 271 2.78 19.03 -1.54
CA ILE A 271 2.78 17.89 -0.59
C ILE A 271 2.73 18.36 0.85
N GLU A 272 3.40 19.46 1.14
CA GLU A 272 3.53 20.06 2.44
C GLU A 272 2.23 20.68 2.97
N ASP A 273 1.26 20.95 2.10
CA ASP A 273 -0.08 21.47 2.49
C ASP A 273 -0.88 20.43 3.28
N PHE A 274 -0.55 19.12 3.11
CA PHE A 274 -1.32 18.01 3.65
C PHE A 274 -0.58 17.33 4.79
N THR A 275 -0.92 17.69 6.01
CA THR A 275 -0.34 17.16 7.25
C THR A 275 -1.43 16.62 8.17
N ILE A 276 -1.05 15.94 9.28
CA ILE A 276 -2.03 15.54 10.31
C ILE A 276 -2.76 16.72 10.96
N VAL A 277 -2.26 17.95 10.78
CA VAL A 277 -2.87 19.18 11.31
C VAL A 277 -3.86 19.79 10.32
N THR A 278 -3.52 19.83 9.04
CA THR A 278 -4.32 20.49 7.99
C THR A 278 -5.40 19.60 7.39
N MET A 279 -5.20 18.29 7.41
CA MET A 279 -6.17 17.33 6.84
C MET A 279 -7.49 17.22 7.63
N PRO A 280 -7.53 17.28 8.98
CA PRO A 280 -8.81 17.21 9.71
C PRO A 280 -9.79 18.31 9.34
N PRO A 281 -9.44 19.62 9.35
CA PRO A 281 -10.35 20.68 8.91
C PRO A 281 -10.75 20.52 7.44
N ARG A 282 -9.81 20.17 6.53
CA ARG A 282 -10.12 19.89 5.12
C ARG A 282 -11.14 18.74 4.99
N PHE A 283 -10.96 17.66 5.73
CA PHE A 283 -11.89 16.53 5.69
C PHE A 283 -13.27 16.89 6.25
N ALA A 284 -13.33 17.71 7.28
CA ALA A 284 -14.60 18.20 7.81
C ALA A 284 -15.37 19.10 6.81
N GLU A 285 -14.65 19.84 5.96
CA GLU A 285 -15.23 20.72 4.95
C GLU A 285 -15.66 19.96 3.68
N LEU A 286 -14.76 19.12 3.12
CA LEU A 286 -14.94 18.49 1.81
C LEU A 286 -15.42 17.03 1.89
N GLY A 287 -15.31 16.41 3.07
CA GLY A 287 -15.48 14.96 3.19
C GLY A 287 -14.34 14.18 2.54
N ASP A 288 -14.61 12.92 2.24
CA ASP A 288 -13.69 12.07 1.48
C ASP A 288 -13.82 12.35 -0.03
N VAL A 289 -12.87 13.07 -0.59
CA VAL A 289 -12.86 13.41 -2.03
C VAL A 289 -12.66 12.18 -2.95
N HIS A 290 -12.31 11.03 -2.39
CA HIS A 290 -12.29 9.74 -3.09
C HIS A 290 -13.59 8.92 -2.88
N ALA A 291 -14.66 9.48 -2.28
CA ALA A 291 -15.89 8.76 -1.94
C ALA A 291 -16.50 8.01 -3.14
N GLY A 292 -16.42 8.58 -4.34
CA GLY A 292 -16.96 7.98 -5.57
C GLY A 292 -16.13 6.85 -6.19
N ILE A 293 -14.99 6.44 -5.60
CA ILE A 293 -14.11 5.44 -6.21
C ILE A 293 -14.77 4.06 -6.31
N ASP A 294 -15.55 3.67 -5.29
CA ASP A 294 -16.21 2.37 -5.26
C ASP A 294 -17.40 2.28 -6.24
N GLU A 295 -17.91 3.43 -6.69
CA GLU A 295 -19.00 3.54 -7.67
C GLU A 295 -18.47 3.63 -9.11
N SER A 296 -17.17 3.87 -9.28
CA SER A 296 -16.48 4.08 -10.56
C SER A 296 -15.69 2.86 -10.99
N VAL A 297 -16.29 1.67 -10.92
CA VAL A 297 -15.63 0.41 -11.29
C VAL A 297 -15.48 0.34 -12.82
N SER A 298 -14.24 0.15 -13.27
CA SER A 298 -13.90 0.08 -14.70
C SER A 298 -13.55 -1.36 -15.10
N PRO A 299 -13.91 -1.80 -16.32
CA PRO A 299 -13.38 -3.04 -16.89
C PRO A 299 -11.90 -2.87 -17.23
N LEU A 300 -11.12 -3.95 -17.18
CA LEU A 300 -9.68 -3.93 -17.51
C LEU A 300 -9.41 -4.22 -19.00
N GLU A 301 -10.42 -4.67 -19.74
CA GLU A 301 -10.30 -5.06 -21.15
C GLU A 301 -9.64 -4.01 -22.04
N PRO A 302 -9.98 -2.70 -21.95
CA PRO A 302 -9.33 -1.69 -22.77
C PRO A 302 -7.80 -1.63 -22.59
N LEU A 303 -7.32 -1.86 -21.35
CA LEU A 303 -5.89 -1.94 -21.06
C LEU A 303 -5.27 -3.25 -21.55
N LEU A 304 -5.99 -4.37 -21.51
CA LEU A 304 -5.52 -5.65 -22.06
C LEU A 304 -5.44 -5.59 -23.59
N GLU A 305 -6.39 -4.95 -24.26
CA GLU A 305 -6.31 -4.65 -25.70
C GLU A 305 -5.12 -3.75 -26.04
N LEU A 306 -4.81 -2.77 -25.18
CA LEU A 306 -3.60 -1.95 -25.32
C LEU A 306 -2.33 -2.81 -25.20
N VAL A 307 -2.27 -3.76 -24.25
CA VAL A 307 -1.16 -4.73 -24.14
C VAL A 307 -0.98 -5.48 -25.45
N GLU A 308 -2.05 -6.10 -25.97
CA GLU A 308 -1.99 -6.88 -27.21
C GLU A 308 -1.56 -6.03 -28.42
N ARG A 309 -2.03 -4.80 -28.49
CA ARG A 309 -1.65 -3.85 -29.53
C ARG A 309 -0.17 -3.48 -29.46
N GLN A 310 0.37 -3.19 -28.26
CA GLN A 310 1.80 -2.89 -28.06
C GLN A 310 2.68 -4.11 -28.39
N GLU A 311 2.27 -5.32 -28.03
CA GLU A 311 2.99 -6.55 -28.38
C GLU A 311 2.99 -6.79 -29.90
N ARG A 312 1.86 -6.71 -30.56
CA ARG A 312 1.72 -6.98 -31.99
C ARG A 312 2.39 -5.93 -32.86
N ASP A 313 2.17 -4.64 -32.56
CA ASP A 313 2.50 -3.54 -33.49
C ASP A 313 3.89 -2.94 -33.16
N GLN A 314 4.37 -3.07 -31.91
CA GLN A 314 5.61 -2.48 -31.44
C GLN A 314 6.62 -3.53 -30.93
N GLY A 315 6.26 -4.79 -30.85
CA GLY A 315 7.09 -5.86 -30.31
C GLY A 315 7.41 -5.70 -28.80
N LEU A 316 6.59 -4.93 -28.06
CA LEU A 316 6.82 -4.62 -26.66
C LEU A 316 6.25 -5.74 -25.78
N GLY A 317 7.08 -6.70 -25.41
CA GLY A 317 6.73 -7.80 -24.50
C GLY A 317 6.75 -7.42 -23.01
N GLU A 318 6.85 -8.45 -22.18
CA GLU A 318 6.97 -8.32 -20.72
C GLU A 318 8.21 -7.50 -20.30
N ALA A 319 8.10 -6.86 -19.13
CA ALA A 319 9.23 -6.15 -18.51
C ALA A 319 9.61 -6.81 -17.17
N ALA A 320 10.83 -6.52 -16.70
CA ALA A 320 11.40 -7.14 -15.51
C ALA A 320 10.51 -7.02 -14.27
N TYR A 321 10.40 -8.12 -13.52
CA TYR A 321 9.74 -8.18 -12.22
C TYR A 321 10.66 -7.70 -11.09
N PRO A 322 10.10 -7.33 -9.92
CA PRO A 322 10.88 -7.03 -8.73
C PRO A 322 11.80 -8.21 -8.34
N PRO A 323 12.92 -7.95 -7.63
CA PRO A 323 13.95 -8.96 -7.34
C PRO A 323 13.48 -10.22 -6.61
N GLN A 324 12.39 -10.13 -5.84
CA GLN A 324 11.80 -11.27 -5.11
C GLN A 324 11.00 -12.24 -5.99
N PHE A 325 10.77 -11.89 -7.26
CA PHE A 325 10.14 -12.77 -8.23
C PHE A 325 11.18 -13.62 -8.97
N PRO A 326 10.79 -14.77 -9.53
CA PRO A 326 11.64 -15.54 -10.43
C PRO A 326 12.17 -14.66 -11.56
N LYS A 327 13.40 -14.89 -11.97
CA LYS A 327 14.02 -14.19 -13.07
C LYS A 327 13.34 -14.58 -14.38
N MET A 328 13.11 -13.61 -15.26
CA MET A 328 12.59 -13.87 -16.60
C MET A 328 13.72 -14.41 -17.50
N GLU A 329 13.33 -15.19 -18.51
CA GLU A 329 14.26 -15.63 -19.55
C GLU A 329 14.83 -14.40 -20.28
N GLY A 330 16.16 -14.36 -20.46
CA GLY A 330 16.85 -13.21 -21.06
C GLY A 330 17.06 -12.00 -20.14
N GLU A 331 16.52 -11.99 -18.93
CA GLU A 331 16.74 -10.91 -17.97
C GLU A 331 18.22 -10.82 -17.57
N PRO A 332 18.88 -9.64 -17.65
CA PRO A 332 20.27 -9.45 -17.26
C PRO A 332 20.51 -9.83 -15.79
N LEU A 333 21.76 -10.05 -15.40
CA LEU A 333 22.11 -10.32 -14.01
C LEU A 333 21.63 -9.13 -13.15
N ARG A 334 20.71 -9.40 -12.23
CA ARG A 334 20.27 -8.40 -11.24
C ARG A 334 21.51 -8.00 -10.43
N SER A 335 21.89 -6.73 -10.49
CA SER A 335 22.90 -6.20 -9.58
C SER A 335 22.46 -6.51 -8.15
N ARG A 336 23.34 -7.11 -7.34
CA ARG A 336 23.07 -7.24 -5.91
C ARG A 336 22.84 -5.81 -5.40
N PRO A 337 21.80 -5.55 -4.55
CA PRO A 337 21.71 -4.29 -3.86
C PRO A 337 23.08 -4.04 -3.23
N SER A 338 23.67 -2.87 -3.50
CA SER A 338 24.93 -2.49 -2.90
C SER A 338 24.83 -2.72 -1.40
N VAL A 339 25.62 -3.65 -0.90
CA VAL A 339 25.84 -4.03 0.49
C VAL A 339 24.60 -3.83 1.36
N ALA A 340 23.88 -4.92 1.60
CA ALA A 340 22.88 -4.97 2.65
C ALA A 340 23.55 -4.52 3.95
N GLY A 341 23.16 -3.36 4.45
CA GLY A 341 23.63 -2.89 5.75
C GLY A 341 23.23 -3.90 6.85
N PRO A 342 23.79 -3.80 8.07
CA PRO A 342 23.57 -4.75 9.19
C PRO A 342 22.08 -5.07 9.46
N ALA A 343 21.16 -4.19 9.09
CA ALA A 343 19.72 -4.38 9.19
C ALA A 343 19.16 -5.45 8.20
N ALA A 344 19.71 -5.54 6.99
CA ALA A 344 19.25 -6.54 6.01
C ALA A 344 19.79 -7.94 6.34
N GLU A 345 20.98 -8.03 6.91
CA GLU A 345 21.55 -9.29 7.43
C GLU A 345 20.78 -9.78 8.65
N LYS A 346 20.41 -8.89 9.58
CA LYS A 346 19.53 -9.22 10.71
C LYS A 346 18.15 -9.69 10.26
N ARG A 347 17.61 -9.09 9.20
CA ARG A 347 16.31 -9.48 8.64
C ARG A 347 16.38 -10.85 7.96
N ALA A 348 17.42 -11.11 7.17
CA ALA A 348 17.64 -12.42 6.55
C ALA A 348 17.84 -13.53 7.60
N ALA A 349 18.56 -13.24 8.70
CA ALA A 349 18.75 -14.18 9.80
C ALA A 349 17.46 -14.40 10.62
N ALA A 350 16.61 -13.39 10.79
CA ALA A 350 15.31 -13.53 11.44
C ALA A 350 14.33 -14.36 10.58
N ASP A 351 14.31 -14.12 9.28
CA ASP A 351 13.48 -14.89 8.33
C ASP A 351 13.93 -16.36 8.24
N ALA A 352 15.23 -16.62 8.30
CA ALA A 352 15.78 -17.98 8.34
C ALA A 352 15.39 -18.73 9.63
N ARG A 353 15.48 -18.08 10.79
CA ARG A 353 15.05 -18.65 12.08
C ARG A 353 13.55 -18.91 12.15
N ALA A 354 12.73 -18.03 11.56
CA ALA A 354 11.29 -18.24 11.47
C ALA A 354 10.94 -19.44 10.57
N ALA A 355 11.65 -19.62 9.47
CA ALA A 355 11.48 -20.76 8.58
C ALA A 355 11.88 -22.10 9.24
N GLU A 356 12.96 -22.13 10.04
CA GLU A 356 13.35 -23.30 10.83
C GLU A 356 12.31 -23.65 11.90
N ALA A 357 11.78 -22.65 12.62
CA ALA A 357 10.77 -22.88 13.65
C ALA A 357 9.45 -23.42 13.05
N ASP A 358 9.04 -22.97 11.87
CA ASP A 358 7.85 -23.48 11.18
C ASP A 358 8.08 -24.89 10.62
N ALA A 359 9.28 -25.22 10.16
CA ALA A 359 9.65 -26.56 9.72
C ALA A 359 9.67 -27.57 10.89
N ASP A 360 10.09 -27.14 12.06
CA ASP A 360 10.13 -27.99 13.27
C ASP A 360 8.73 -28.23 13.84
N ARG A 361 7.84 -27.22 13.80
CA ARG A 361 6.41 -27.37 14.13
C ARG A 361 5.69 -28.33 13.18
N ALA A 362 6.03 -28.30 11.89
CA ALA A 362 5.45 -29.20 10.91
C ALA A 362 5.88 -30.66 11.14
N ARG A 363 7.09 -30.90 11.68
CA ARG A 363 7.62 -32.23 12.02
C ARG A 363 7.03 -32.79 13.32
N THR A 364 6.63 -31.93 14.25
CA THR A 364 6.13 -32.32 15.58
C THR A 364 4.62 -32.41 15.66
N SER A 365 3.86 -32.02 14.60
CA SER A 365 2.40 -32.20 14.55
C SER A 365 2.03 -33.69 14.44
N PRO A 366 1.17 -34.23 15.32
CA PRO A 366 0.77 -35.62 15.24
C PRO A 366 -0.03 -35.88 13.97
N ARG A 367 0.37 -36.92 13.21
CA ARG A 367 -0.37 -37.38 12.04
C ARG A 367 -1.82 -37.70 12.42
N PRO A 368 -2.83 -37.26 11.62
CA PRO A 368 -4.20 -37.63 11.84
C PRO A 368 -4.33 -39.17 11.77
N ARG A 369 -4.95 -39.77 12.81
CA ARG A 369 -5.26 -41.19 12.84
C ARG A 369 -6.18 -41.54 11.67
N ARG A 370 -5.79 -42.51 10.85
CA ARG A 370 -6.66 -43.15 9.85
C ARG A 370 -7.90 -43.74 10.55
N PRO A 371 -9.09 -43.53 10.01
CA PRO A 371 -10.28 -44.20 10.53
C PRO A 371 -10.12 -45.73 10.25
N THR A 372 -10.26 -46.52 11.31
CA THR A 372 -10.36 -47.98 11.20
C THR A 372 -11.73 -48.29 10.60
N THR A 373 -11.73 -48.89 9.41
CA THR A 373 -12.91 -49.56 8.84
C THR A 373 -13.23 -50.77 9.70
N GLY A 374 -14.36 -50.68 10.48
CA GLY A 374 -14.91 -51.81 11.16
C GLY A 374 -15.59 -52.75 10.16
N GLU A 375 -15.10 -53.93 10.05
CA GLU A 375 -15.83 -55.03 9.43
C GLU A 375 -17.04 -55.40 10.30
N SER A 376 -18.25 -55.27 9.72
CA SER A 376 -19.44 -55.91 10.28
C SER A 376 -19.50 -57.37 9.79
N LYS A 377 -19.36 -58.30 10.73
CA LYS A 377 -19.84 -59.67 10.57
C LYS A 377 -21.13 -59.80 11.39
N GLY A 378 -22.19 -60.30 10.81
CA GLY A 378 -23.39 -60.77 11.45
C GLY A 378 -24.61 -60.45 10.63
#